data_e357dc567e69085f8fc073d6f4c5d564
#
_entry.id   e357dc567e69085f8fc073d6f4c5d564
#
_cell.length_a   1.000
_cell.length_b   1.000
_cell.length_c   1.000
_cell.angle_alpha   90.00
_cell.angle_beta   90.00
_cell.angle_gamma   90.00
#
_symmetry.space_group_name_H-M   'P 1'
#
loop_
_entity.id
_entity.type
_entity.pdbx_description
1 polymer ?
#
loop_
_entity_poly.entity_id
_entity_poly.type
_entity_poly.pdbx_seq_one_letter_code
_entity_poly.pdbx_strand_id
1 'polypeptide(L)'
;MKSYLSLIPISAKVRKQQNRMTVLCIIIAVFLVTAIFSVADMMIRTESDFMINNHGNWHIAIKNISQDDADEISNRSDVTAVGVASQFNFEGEQPYRVNEKRTVLYGTDEVYITQISNGIVEGTFPANDEEVMLTPNSVTALGVQLGDSVTLHTPAGDRTFTISGFGTDDESYYNNQTYLIGSYLTQRAFTSVMAQNGVTNNELTYYVQFESAAKAANAITELQTQYQLSDGSISENTGVMGMAGQSNNTAMQSMYGLAAILFVLVLLAGILMISGSMNSIIAQRTQFFGMLRCIGASRQQIIRFVRLEALNWCKTAVPIGVVFGTIISWIICATLHYGIGGEFSTTPVFQISPVGLISGVVV
;
A
#
# COMPACT_ATOMS: atom_id res chain seq x y z
N MET A 1 -47.32 33.92 -13.46
CA MET A 1 -46.26 32.91 -13.09
C MET A 1 -45.30 33.60 -12.14
N LYS A 2 -45.18 33.13 -10.91
CA LYS A 2 -44.35 33.80 -9.87
C LYS A 2 -42.82 33.70 -10.16
N SER A 3 -42.37 32.78 -11.00
CA SER A 3 -40.98 32.64 -11.48
C SER A 3 -40.87 31.64 -12.61
N TYR A 4 -39.99 31.85 -13.61
CA TYR A 4 -39.70 30.86 -14.65
C TYR A 4 -39.07 29.56 -14.09
N LEU A 5 -38.56 29.61 -12.85
CA LEU A 5 -38.02 28.46 -12.14
C LEU A 5 -39.10 27.47 -11.70
N SER A 6 -40.36 27.87 -11.58
CA SER A 6 -41.49 26.99 -11.29
C SER A 6 -41.81 26.03 -12.43
N LEU A 7 -41.22 26.23 -13.62
CA LEU A 7 -41.34 25.34 -14.75
C LEU A 7 -40.47 24.06 -14.62
N ILE A 8 -39.43 24.07 -13.76
CA ILE A 8 -38.52 22.93 -13.58
C ILE A 8 -39.27 21.67 -13.14
N PRO A 9 -40.05 21.67 -12.05
CA PRO A 9 -40.78 20.48 -11.60
C PRO A 9 -41.88 20.07 -12.60
N ILE A 10 -42.47 21.01 -13.31
CA ILE A 10 -43.50 20.74 -14.34
C ILE A 10 -42.87 20.05 -15.55
N SER A 11 -41.77 20.59 -16.08
CA SER A 11 -40.98 19.99 -17.16
C SER A 11 -40.52 18.56 -16.80
N ALA A 12 -40.05 18.37 -15.56
CA ALA A 12 -39.62 17.06 -15.06
C ALA A 12 -40.77 16.02 -15.05
N LYS A 13 -41.99 16.45 -14.71
CA LYS A 13 -43.18 15.57 -14.65
C LYS A 13 -43.73 15.19 -16.03
N VAL A 14 -43.69 16.12 -16.97
CA VAL A 14 -44.22 15.91 -18.34
C VAL A 14 -43.31 14.98 -19.17
N ARG A 15 -41.99 15.02 -18.93
CA ARG A 15 -40.98 14.27 -19.76
C ARG A 15 -40.27 13.18 -18.95
N LYS A 16 -41.02 12.43 -18.18
CA LYS A 16 -40.47 11.39 -17.29
C LYS A 16 -39.53 10.39 -17.98
N GLN A 17 -39.84 9.95 -19.21
CA GLN A 17 -39.01 8.96 -19.92
C GLN A 17 -37.64 9.49 -20.33
N GLN A 18 -37.59 10.72 -20.88
CA GLN A 18 -36.32 11.35 -21.26
C GLN A 18 -35.46 11.65 -20.05
N ASN A 19 -36.06 12.18 -18.96
CA ASN A 19 -35.37 12.45 -17.72
C ASN A 19 -34.81 11.18 -17.06
N ARG A 20 -35.53 10.05 -17.12
CA ARG A 20 -35.05 8.76 -16.63
C ARG A 20 -33.80 8.28 -17.39
N MET A 21 -33.77 8.43 -18.71
CA MET A 21 -32.59 8.05 -19.51
C MET A 21 -31.36 8.90 -19.13
N THR A 22 -31.54 10.21 -18.92
CA THR A 22 -30.44 11.07 -18.46
C THR A 22 -29.93 10.71 -17.10
N VAL A 23 -30.85 10.56 -16.15
CA VAL A 23 -30.50 10.14 -14.77
C VAL A 23 -29.77 8.81 -14.82
N LEU A 24 -30.20 7.85 -15.64
CA LEU A 24 -29.54 6.57 -15.82
C LEU A 24 -28.12 6.73 -16.38
N CYS A 25 -27.92 7.58 -17.40
CA CYS A 25 -26.59 7.85 -17.94
C CYS A 25 -25.64 8.46 -16.88
N ILE A 26 -26.14 9.40 -16.08
CA ILE A 26 -25.36 9.99 -15.00
C ILE A 26 -25.04 8.92 -13.94
N ILE A 27 -26.01 8.10 -13.55
CA ILE A 27 -25.79 7.00 -12.59
C ILE A 27 -24.69 6.06 -13.11
N ILE A 28 -24.75 5.65 -14.38
CA ILE A 28 -23.76 4.73 -14.97
C ILE A 28 -22.36 5.38 -14.99
N ALA A 29 -22.27 6.64 -15.37
CA ALA A 29 -20.97 7.35 -15.40
C ALA A 29 -20.35 7.44 -14.00
N VAL A 30 -21.12 7.92 -13.02
CA VAL A 30 -20.69 8.03 -11.64
C VAL A 30 -20.38 6.65 -11.05
N PHE A 31 -21.21 5.66 -11.30
CA PHE A 31 -20.98 4.27 -10.90
C PHE A 31 -19.65 3.73 -11.41
N LEU A 32 -19.40 3.84 -12.72
CA LEU A 32 -18.15 3.34 -13.33
C LEU A 32 -16.91 4.04 -12.76
N VAL A 33 -16.94 5.36 -12.65
CA VAL A 33 -15.82 6.13 -12.09
C VAL A 33 -15.60 5.75 -10.63
N THR A 34 -16.65 5.73 -9.81
CA THR A 34 -16.53 5.34 -8.40
C THR A 34 -15.99 3.92 -8.25
N ALA A 35 -16.50 2.96 -9.04
CA ALA A 35 -16.07 1.57 -8.96
C ALA A 35 -14.60 1.41 -9.35
N ILE A 36 -14.16 2.00 -10.48
CA ILE A 36 -12.79 1.89 -10.97
C ILE A 36 -11.80 2.45 -9.96
N PHE A 37 -12.05 3.66 -9.45
CA PHE A 37 -11.14 4.30 -8.49
C PHE A 37 -11.20 3.65 -7.09
N SER A 38 -12.35 3.11 -6.68
CA SER A 38 -12.42 2.35 -5.43
C SER A 38 -11.62 1.05 -5.51
N VAL A 39 -11.74 0.30 -6.60
CA VAL A 39 -10.95 -0.92 -6.80
C VAL A 39 -9.46 -0.61 -6.89
N ALA A 40 -9.07 0.44 -7.61
CA ALA A 40 -7.67 0.85 -7.72
C ALA A 40 -7.08 1.22 -6.33
N ASP A 41 -7.80 1.99 -5.51
CA ASP A 41 -7.37 2.35 -4.16
C ASP A 41 -7.23 1.09 -3.27
N MET A 42 -8.17 0.14 -3.37
CA MET A 42 -8.10 -1.12 -2.62
C MET A 42 -6.91 -1.99 -3.07
N MET A 43 -6.61 -2.03 -4.38
CA MET A 43 -5.44 -2.74 -4.90
C MET A 43 -4.13 -2.14 -4.38
N ILE A 44 -4.00 -0.81 -4.35
CA ILE A 44 -2.83 -0.14 -3.76
C ILE A 44 -2.67 -0.51 -2.29
N ARG A 45 -3.75 -0.56 -1.52
CA ARG A 45 -3.71 -0.96 -0.11
C ARG A 45 -3.33 -2.44 0.06
N THR A 46 -3.90 -3.32 -0.76
CA THR A 46 -3.54 -4.76 -0.77
C THR A 46 -2.05 -4.95 -1.01
N GLU A 47 -1.51 -4.29 -2.03
CA GLU A 47 -0.09 -4.36 -2.36
C GLU A 47 0.78 -3.74 -1.27
N SER A 48 0.34 -2.62 -0.68
CA SER A 48 1.05 -2.01 0.45
C SER A 48 1.13 -2.95 1.65
N ASP A 49 0.01 -3.58 2.03
CA ASP A 49 -0.04 -4.52 3.13
C ASP A 49 0.80 -5.78 2.82
N PHE A 50 0.77 -6.27 1.58
CA PHE A 50 1.61 -7.36 1.12
C PHE A 50 3.11 -7.02 1.22
N MET A 51 3.51 -5.83 0.77
CA MET A 51 4.90 -5.37 0.85
C MET A 51 5.36 -5.22 2.32
N ILE A 52 4.51 -4.67 3.19
CA ILE A 52 4.81 -4.56 4.62
C ILE A 52 4.95 -5.95 5.25
N ASN A 53 4.05 -6.87 4.94
CA ASN A 53 4.07 -8.22 5.49
C ASN A 53 5.29 -9.02 5.04
N ASN A 54 5.78 -8.84 3.81
CA ASN A 54 6.90 -9.60 3.27
C ASN A 54 8.26 -8.93 3.49
N HIS A 55 8.31 -7.60 3.47
CA HIS A 55 9.58 -6.86 3.52
C HIS A 55 9.75 -5.98 4.76
N GLY A 56 8.75 -5.94 5.64
CA GLY A 56 8.76 -5.10 6.82
C GLY A 56 8.28 -3.67 6.59
N ASN A 57 7.91 -3.01 7.69
CA ASN A 57 7.31 -1.68 7.72
C ASN A 57 8.36 -0.56 7.93
N TRP A 58 9.45 -0.62 7.19
CA TRP A 58 10.48 0.42 7.19
C TRP A 58 10.39 1.27 5.93
N HIS A 59 10.88 2.50 5.99
CA HIS A 59 10.89 3.41 4.85
C HIS A 59 12.26 3.52 4.21
N ILE A 60 13.31 3.65 5.01
CA ILE A 60 14.70 3.70 4.55
C ILE A 60 15.58 2.77 5.38
N ALA A 61 16.62 2.27 4.76
CA ALA A 61 17.69 1.52 5.40
C ALA A 61 19.01 2.26 5.19
N ILE A 62 19.78 2.46 6.28
CA ILE A 62 20.99 3.24 6.29
C ILE A 62 22.16 2.35 6.70
N LYS A 63 23.22 2.38 5.92
CA LYS A 63 24.49 1.68 6.19
C LYS A 63 25.59 2.68 6.43
N ASN A 64 26.68 2.23 7.07
CA ASN A 64 27.89 3.02 7.28
C ASN A 64 27.68 4.29 8.13
N ILE A 65 26.81 4.22 9.14
CA ILE A 65 26.67 5.25 10.17
C ILE A 65 27.15 4.72 11.52
N SER A 66 27.54 5.64 12.40
CA SER A 66 27.88 5.30 13.78
C SER A 66 26.63 5.01 14.61
N GLN A 67 26.81 4.33 15.76
CA GLN A 67 25.73 4.13 16.72
C GLN A 67 25.18 5.46 17.25
N ASP A 68 26.05 6.43 17.50
CA ASP A 68 25.66 7.75 18.00
C ASP A 68 24.77 8.49 16.98
N ASP A 69 25.10 8.42 15.68
CA ASP A 69 24.28 8.99 14.60
C ASP A 69 22.92 8.26 14.50
N ALA A 70 22.90 6.93 14.65
CA ALA A 70 21.66 6.16 14.64
C ALA A 70 20.76 6.52 15.83
N ASP A 71 21.35 6.75 17.01
CA ASP A 71 20.64 7.20 18.20
C ASP A 71 20.07 8.62 18.00
N GLU A 72 20.83 9.52 17.33
CA GLU A 72 20.32 10.85 16.96
C GLU A 72 19.12 10.75 16.01
N ILE A 73 19.19 9.90 14.99
CA ILE A 73 18.09 9.64 14.06
C ILE A 73 16.86 9.09 14.81
N SER A 74 17.07 8.18 15.74
CA SER A 74 16.00 7.60 16.57
C SER A 74 15.26 8.65 17.42
N ASN A 75 15.95 9.70 17.83
CA ASN A 75 15.37 10.79 18.62
C ASN A 75 14.66 11.87 17.80
N ARG A 76 14.60 11.74 16.49
CA ARG A 76 13.85 12.69 15.63
C ARG A 76 12.35 12.57 15.88
N SER A 77 11.66 13.70 15.86
CA SER A 77 10.21 13.75 16.08
C SER A 77 9.36 13.14 14.96
N ASP A 78 9.94 12.92 13.77
CA ASP A 78 9.29 12.35 12.61
C ASP A 78 9.61 10.85 12.42
N VAL A 79 10.46 10.27 13.30
CA VAL A 79 10.82 8.85 13.31
C VAL A 79 10.00 8.11 14.35
N THR A 80 9.47 6.95 13.97
CA THR A 80 8.64 6.11 14.83
C THR A 80 9.46 4.97 15.45
N ALA A 81 10.36 4.37 14.67
CA ALA A 81 11.23 3.29 15.11
C ALA A 81 12.54 3.29 14.31
N VAL A 82 13.62 2.88 14.97
CA VAL A 82 14.88 2.51 14.35
C VAL A 82 15.27 1.15 14.87
N GLY A 83 15.34 0.16 13.98
CA GLY A 83 15.81 -1.18 14.29
C GLY A 83 17.10 -1.50 13.55
N VAL A 84 17.92 -2.37 14.10
CA VAL A 84 19.18 -2.77 13.48
C VAL A 84 19.15 -4.23 13.05
N ALA A 85 19.67 -4.51 11.85
CA ALA A 85 19.89 -5.88 11.41
C ALA A 85 21.18 -6.02 10.59
N SER A 86 21.87 -7.11 10.85
CA SER A 86 22.93 -7.65 9.99
C SER A 86 22.47 -8.99 9.45
N GLN A 87 22.84 -9.31 8.24
CA GLN A 87 22.42 -10.54 7.58
C GLN A 87 23.62 -11.29 6.99
N PHE A 88 23.61 -12.60 7.11
CA PHE A 88 24.65 -13.43 6.55
C PHE A 88 24.10 -14.75 5.97
N ASN A 89 24.67 -15.20 4.88
CA ASN A 89 24.36 -16.48 4.23
C ASN A 89 23.08 -16.50 3.36
N PHE A 90 22.57 -15.35 2.92
CA PHE A 90 21.35 -15.31 2.12
C PHE A 90 21.54 -15.84 0.68
N GLU A 91 22.61 -15.46 0.00
CA GLU A 91 22.84 -15.78 -1.40
C GLU A 91 23.95 -16.84 -1.62
N GLY A 92 24.56 -17.38 -0.56
CA GLY A 92 25.75 -18.19 -0.66
C GLY A 92 25.52 -19.70 -0.52
N GLU A 93 26.43 -20.49 -1.09
CA GLU A 93 26.63 -21.91 -0.75
C GLU A 93 27.38 -22.07 0.58
N GLN A 94 27.17 -21.15 1.54
CA GLN A 94 27.87 -21.14 2.79
C GLN A 94 27.46 -22.34 3.67
N PRO A 95 28.37 -22.92 4.45
CA PRO A 95 28.13 -24.16 5.19
C PRO A 95 27.31 -23.98 6.47
N TYR A 96 26.71 -22.84 6.71
CA TYR A 96 25.95 -22.57 7.94
C TYR A 96 24.60 -23.28 7.89
N ARG A 97 24.34 -24.06 8.94
CA ARG A 97 23.12 -24.87 9.07
C ARG A 97 22.60 -24.83 10.51
N VAL A 98 21.29 -24.80 10.67
CA VAL A 98 20.64 -25.12 11.94
C VAL A 98 20.20 -26.58 11.86
N ASN A 99 20.76 -27.41 12.74
CA ASN A 99 20.73 -28.85 12.60
C ASN A 99 21.17 -29.24 11.17
N GLU A 100 20.29 -29.85 10.37
CA GLU A 100 20.64 -30.28 9.01
C GLU A 100 20.19 -29.30 7.90
N LYS A 101 19.46 -28.24 8.25
CA LYS A 101 18.89 -27.31 7.26
C LYS A 101 19.75 -26.06 7.12
N ARG A 102 19.86 -25.57 5.88
CA ARG A 102 20.53 -24.30 5.62
C ARG A 102 19.85 -23.17 6.37
N THR A 103 20.64 -22.24 6.87
CA THR A 103 20.11 -21.09 7.61
C THR A 103 20.67 -19.78 7.08
N VAL A 104 19.84 -18.74 7.15
CA VAL A 104 20.25 -17.35 7.09
C VAL A 104 20.35 -16.85 8.52
N LEU A 105 21.51 -16.29 8.86
CA LEU A 105 21.75 -15.72 10.18
C LEU A 105 21.45 -14.22 10.17
N TYR A 106 20.67 -13.79 11.15
CA TYR A 106 20.41 -12.39 11.43
C TYR A 106 20.94 -12.04 12.82
N GLY A 107 21.72 -10.95 12.88
CA GLY A 107 21.99 -10.25 14.13
C GLY A 107 21.03 -9.06 14.19
N THR A 108 20.14 -9.04 15.17
CA THR A 108 19.10 -8.02 15.25
C THR A 108 18.91 -7.50 16.66
N ASP A 109 18.09 -6.45 16.77
CA ASP A 109 17.52 -5.99 18.03
C ASP A 109 16.00 -6.28 18.10
N GLU A 110 15.44 -6.10 19.28
CA GLU A 110 14.01 -6.33 19.53
C GLU A 110 13.13 -5.35 18.73
N VAL A 111 13.59 -4.12 18.52
CA VAL A 111 12.87 -3.10 17.75
C VAL A 111 12.72 -3.52 16.29
N TYR A 112 13.79 -4.05 15.69
CA TYR A 112 13.71 -4.56 14.33
C TYR A 112 12.65 -5.65 14.20
N ILE A 113 12.62 -6.61 15.11
CA ILE A 113 11.69 -7.72 15.05
C ILE A 113 10.24 -7.28 15.30
N THR A 114 10.00 -6.45 16.35
CA THR A 114 8.64 -6.16 16.82
C THR A 114 7.97 -4.99 16.10
N GLN A 115 8.74 -4.04 15.55
CA GLN A 115 8.21 -2.80 14.96
C GLN A 115 8.52 -2.65 13.47
N ILE A 116 9.65 -3.18 13.01
CA ILE A 116 10.10 -3.05 11.62
C ILE A 116 9.71 -4.27 10.78
N SER A 117 9.99 -5.45 11.30
CA SER A 117 9.68 -6.74 10.68
C SER A 117 8.26 -7.21 11.03
N ASN A 118 7.91 -8.44 10.64
CA ASN A 118 6.54 -8.97 10.80
C ASN A 118 6.20 -9.44 12.23
N GLY A 119 7.10 -9.20 13.17
CA GLY A 119 6.87 -9.47 14.58
C GLY A 119 7.13 -10.93 14.98
N ILE A 120 6.69 -11.24 16.20
CA ILE A 120 6.83 -12.53 16.83
C ILE A 120 5.50 -13.28 16.71
N VAL A 121 5.56 -14.51 16.19
CA VAL A 121 4.40 -15.39 16.06
C VAL A 121 4.16 -16.15 17.36
N GLU A 122 5.24 -16.65 18.00
CA GLU A 122 5.19 -17.39 19.26
C GLU A 122 6.48 -17.16 20.06
N GLY A 123 6.38 -17.09 21.38
CA GLY A 123 7.54 -16.89 22.27
C GLY A 123 7.98 -15.45 22.38
N THR A 124 9.30 -15.22 22.49
CA THR A 124 9.93 -13.90 22.67
C THR A 124 11.19 -13.74 21.83
N PHE A 125 11.62 -12.50 21.63
CA PHE A 125 12.95 -12.20 21.09
C PHE A 125 14.03 -12.76 22.05
N PRO A 126 15.20 -13.24 21.54
CA PRO A 126 16.29 -13.75 22.36
C PRO A 126 16.72 -12.75 23.45
N ALA A 127 16.63 -13.15 24.71
CA ALA A 127 17.01 -12.33 25.85
C ALA A 127 18.53 -12.35 26.12
N ASN A 128 19.24 -13.35 25.61
CA ASN A 128 20.66 -13.55 25.81
C ASN A 128 21.33 -14.20 24.58
N ASP A 129 22.67 -14.37 24.64
CA ASP A 129 23.47 -14.86 23.51
C ASP A 129 23.44 -16.39 23.33
N GLU A 130 22.68 -17.11 24.14
CA GLU A 130 22.46 -18.56 24.06
C GLU A 130 21.07 -18.89 23.52
N GLU A 131 20.29 -17.90 23.18
CA GLU A 131 18.96 -18.04 22.61
C GLU A 131 18.92 -17.68 21.13
N VAL A 132 17.97 -18.28 20.42
CA VAL A 132 17.69 -18.02 19.01
C VAL A 132 16.19 -17.97 18.77
N MET A 133 15.76 -17.04 17.94
CA MET A 133 14.42 -17.06 17.36
C MET A 133 14.52 -17.59 15.93
N LEU A 134 13.63 -18.50 15.53
CA LEU A 134 13.63 -19.12 14.20
C LEU A 134 12.42 -18.66 13.38
N THR A 135 12.49 -18.79 12.06
CA THR A 135 11.31 -18.66 11.22
C THR A 135 10.33 -19.81 11.47
N PRO A 136 8.99 -19.58 11.33
CA PRO A 136 7.96 -20.55 11.68
C PRO A 136 8.05 -21.86 10.90
N ASN A 137 8.60 -21.86 9.68
CA ASN A 137 8.82 -23.04 8.86
C ASN A 137 9.75 -24.06 9.51
N SER A 138 10.58 -23.65 10.49
CA SER A 138 11.47 -24.53 11.24
C SER A 138 10.70 -25.60 12.03
N VAL A 139 9.49 -25.27 12.52
CA VAL A 139 8.62 -26.23 13.22
C VAL A 139 8.35 -27.47 12.35
N THR A 140 8.01 -27.25 11.08
CA THR A 140 7.76 -28.36 10.14
C THR A 140 9.05 -28.96 9.60
N ALA A 141 10.07 -28.14 9.30
CA ALA A 141 11.29 -28.57 8.63
C ALA A 141 12.25 -29.34 9.57
N LEU A 142 12.26 -29.00 10.85
CA LEU A 142 13.16 -29.59 11.86
C LEU A 142 12.41 -30.39 12.93
N GLY A 143 11.08 -30.24 13.05
CA GLY A 143 10.29 -30.88 14.09
C GLY A 143 10.54 -30.31 15.49
N VAL A 144 10.91 -29.04 15.60
CA VAL A 144 11.26 -28.35 16.84
C VAL A 144 10.10 -27.55 17.42
N GLN A 145 10.16 -27.30 18.72
CA GLN A 145 9.19 -26.53 19.50
C GLN A 145 9.90 -25.46 20.33
N LEU A 146 9.12 -24.55 20.90
CA LEU A 146 9.61 -23.52 21.81
C LEU A 146 10.32 -24.16 23.00
N GLY A 147 11.51 -23.67 23.32
CA GLY A 147 12.35 -24.20 24.42
C GLY A 147 13.26 -25.36 24.02
N ASP A 148 13.12 -25.92 22.82
CA ASP A 148 14.04 -26.95 22.32
C ASP A 148 15.43 -26.37 22.03
N SER A 149 16.44 -27.23 22.05
CA SER A 149 17.80 -26.88 21.68
C SER A 149 18.06 -27.20 20.21
N VAL A 150 18.70 -26.28 19.50
CA VAL A 150 19.16 -26.45 18.13
C VAL A 150 20.66 -26.20 18.04
N THR A 151 21.30 -26.87 17.10
CA THR A 151 22.75 -26.71 16.85
C THR A 151 22.97 -25.91 15.59
N LEU A 152 23.65 -24.79 15.72
CA LEU A 152 24.19 -24.03 14.61
C LEU A 152 25.55 -24.61 14.22
N HIS A 153 25.63 -25.25 13.07
CA HIS A 153 26.87 -25.76 12.47
C HIS A 153 27.54 -24.65 11.68
N THR A 154 28.81 -24.38 11.99
CA THR A 154 29.63 -23.36 11.31
C THR A 154 31.01 -23.95 10.97
N PRO A 155 31.80 -23.34 10.05
CA PRO A 155 33.18 -23.78 9.77
C PRO A 155 34.09 -23.78 10.98
N ALA A 156 33.87 -22.88 11.94
CA ALA A 156 34.66 -22.76 13.17
C ALA A 156 34.23 -23.75 14.27
N GLY A 157 33.14 -24.49 14.04
CA GLY A 157 32.57 -25.44 14.99
C GLY A 157 31.09 -25.20 15.29
N ASP A 158 30.55 -26.02 16.14
CA ASP A 158 29.13 -26.04 16.48
C ASP A 158 28.82 -25.17 17.67
N ARG A 159 27.67 -24.48 17.65
CA ARG A 159 27.10 -23.77 18.80
C ARG A 159 25.66 -24.21 19.04
N THR A 160 25.31 -24.44 20.28
CA THR A 160 23.95 -24.79 20.68
C THR A 160 23.21 -23.55 21.17
N PHE A 161 21.96 -23.40 20.73
CA PHE A 161 21.06 -22.34 21.13
C PHE A 161 19.73 -22.93 21.60
N THR A 162 19.05 -22.26 22.52
CA THR A 162 17.69 -22.57 22.93
C THR A 162 16.71 -21.73 22.12
N ILE A 163 15.66 -22.33 21.59
CA ILE A 163 14.63 -21.61 20.84
C ILE A 163 13.80 -20.76 21.80
N SER A 164 13.91 -19.45 21.70
CA SER A 164 13.16 -18.46 22.49
C SER A 164 11.85 -18.05 21.83
N GLY A 165 11.74 -18.19 20.50
CA GLY A 165 10.54 -17.80 19.77
C GLY A 165 10.56 -18.19 18.30
N PHE A 166 9.42 -17.96 17.67
CA PHE A 166 9.23 -18.06 16.23
C PHE A 166 8.67 -16.75 15.72
N GLY A 167 9.24 -16.22 14.64
CA GLY A 167 8.80 -14.94 14.10
C GLY A 167 9.35 -14.63 12.73
N THR A 168 8.75 -13.62 12.10
CA THR A 168 9.09 -13.12 10.76
C THR A 168 9.02 -14.18 9.67
N ASP A 169 7.80 -14.49 9.26
CA ASP A 169 7.54 -15.37 8.13
C ASP A 169 7.73 -14.59 6.82
N ASP A 170 8.75 -14.93 6.05
CA ASP A 170 9.04 -14.35 4.75
C ASP A 170 8.90 -15.44 3.68
N GLU A 171 8.07 -15.19 2.65
CA GLU A 171 7.86 -16.14 1.55
C GLU A 171 9.17 -16.53 0.84
N SER A 172 10.21 -15.69 0.88
CA SER A 172 11.53 -16.00 0.33
C SER A 172 12.16 -17.26 0.93
N TYR A 173 11.78 -17.65 2.16
CA TYR A 173 12.25 -18.88 2.81
C TYR A 173 11.59 -20.14 2.28
N TYR A 174 10.47 -20.04 1.57
CA TYR A 174 9.74 -21.17 1.01
C TYR A 174 10.06 -21.44 -0.45
N ASN A 175 10.88 -20.60 -1.11
CA ASN A 175 11.09 -20.68 -2.55
C ASN A 175 11.95 -21.89 -2.92
N ASN A 176 11.53 -22.61 -3.97
CA ASN A 176 12.28 -23.68 -4.66
C ASN A 176 12.53 -24.99 -3.91
N GLN A 177 11.59 -25.49 -3.11
CA GLN A 177 11.72 -26.82 -2.44
C GLN A 177 12.92 -26.93 -1.48
N THR A 178 13.65 -25.88 -1.25
CA THR A 178 14.77 -25.83 -0.31
C THR A 178 14.30 -25.06 0.92
N TYR A 179 13.97 -25.78 1.99
CA TYR A 179 13.66 -25.16 3.27
C TYR A 179 14.89 -24.40 3.76
N LEU A 180 14.81 -23.10 3.71
CA LEU A 180 15.77 -22.20 4.30
C LEU A 180 15.21 -21.73 5.65
N ILE A 181 16.00 -21.82 6.72
CA ILE A 181 15.60 -21.40 8.06
C ILE A 181 16.18 -20.01 8.31
N GLY A 182 15.36 -19.05 8.72
CA GLY A 182 15.85 -17.78 9.28
C GLY A 182 16.18 -18.00 10.76
N SER A 183 17.36 -17.57 11.19
CA SER A 183 17.84 -17.65 12.56
C SER A 183 18.20 -16.25 13.08
N TYR A 184 17.40 -15.74 13.99
CA TYR A 184 17.55 -14.40 14.55
C TYR A 184 18.24 -14.50 15.90
N LEU A 185 19.41 -13.92 15.98
CA LEU A 185 20.27 -13.84 17.16
C LEU A 185 20.28 -12.40 17.69
N THR A 186 20.65 -12.23 18.95
CA THR A 186 21.09 -10.91 19.41
C THR A 186 22.24 -10.42 18.55
N GLN A 187 22.36 -9.12 18.34
CA GLN A 187 23.49 -8.53 17.58
C GLN A 187 24.84 -8.98 18.13
N ARG A 188 24.96 -9.14 19.44
CA ARG A 188 26.18 -9.60 20.12
C ARG A 188 26.49 -11.07 19.81
N ALA A 189 25.50 -11.96 19.88
CA ALA A 189 25.66 -13.39 19.55
C ALA A 189 26.05 -13.56 18.07
N PHE A 190 25.39 -12.84 17.16
CA PHE A 190 25.71 -12.84 15.75
C PHE A 190 27.16 -12.38 15.48
N THR A 191 27.55 -11.24 16.04
CA THR A 191 28.93 -10.72 15.89
C THR A 191 29.97 -11.71 16.43
N SER A 192 29.69 -12.37 17.55
CA SER A 192 30.55 -13.42 18.12
C SER A 192 30.69 -14.62 17.16
N VAL A 193 29.60 -15.10 16.57
CA VAL A 193 29.60 -16.19 15.58
C VAL A 193 30.41 -15.79 14.35
N MET A 194 30.19 -14.60 13.82
CA MET A 194 30.92 -14.10 12.64
C MET A 194 32.42 -13.96 12.89
N ALA A 195 32.80 -13.37 14.02
CA ALA A 195 34.21 -13.21 14.41
C ALA A 195 34.94 -14.56 14.55
N GLN A 196 34.32 -15.56 15.17
CA GLN A 196 34.87 -16.92 15.30
C GLN A 196 35.10 -17.59 13.93
N ASN A 197 34.31 -17.24 12.93
CA ASN A 197 34.40 -17.78 11.58
C ASN A 197 35.24 -16.89 10.64
N GLY A 198 35.93 -15.87 11.16
CA GLY A 198 36.78 -14.96 10.37
C GLY A 198 36.02 -14.04 9.42
N VAL A 199 34.73 -13.88 9.63
CA VAL A 199 33.89 -12.97 8.85
C VAL A 199 33.94 -11.59 9.50
N THR A 200 34.63 -10.64 8.84
CA THR A 200 34.85 -9.28 9.37
C THR A 200 33.93 -8.23 8.75
N ASN A 201 33.27 -8.54 7.65
CA ASN A 201 32.40 -7.61 6.92
C ASN A 201 30.94 -7.75 7.36
N ASN A 202 30.67 -7.47 8.61
CA ASN A 202 29.30 -7.45 9.15
C ASN A 202 28.77 -6.02 9.09
N GLU A 203 28.27 -5.62 7.94
CA GLU A 203 27.64 -4.30 7.80
C GLU A 203 26.36 -4.25 8.64
N LEU A 204 26.35 -3.34 9.60
CA LEU A 204 25.14 -2.97 10.32
C LEU A 204 24.25 -2.14 9.39
N THR A 205 23.02 -2.55 9.27
CA THR A 205 21.99 -1.81 8.54
C THR A 205 20.94 -1.31 9.54
N TYR A 206 20.74 -0.02 9.59
CA TYR A 206 19.73 0.62 10.42
C TYR A 206 18.46 0.84 9.58
N TYR A 207 17.38 0.21 9.98
CA TYR A 207 16.09 0.31 9.33
C TYR A 207 15.25 1.34 10.04
N VAL A 208 14.85 2.38 9.32
CA VAL A 208 14.15 3.54 9.90
C VAL A 208 12.72 3.58 9.42
N GLN A 209 11.80 3.62 10.37
CA GLN A 209 10.38 3.84 10.15
C GLN A 209 10.04 5.29 10.52
N PHE A 210 9.51 6.04 9.57
CA PHE A 210 8.99 7.38 9.78
C PHE A 210 7.48 7.36 10.03
N GLU A 211 6.92 8.45 10.53
CA GLU A 211 5.46 8.58 10.68
C GLU A 211 4.70 8.48 9.33
N SER A 212 5.38 8.77 8.22
CA SER A 212 4.83 8.62 6.86
C SER A 212 5.92 8.54 5.81
N ALA A 213 5.63 7.91 4.69
CA ALA A 213 6.52 7.85 3.52
C ALA A 213 6.91 9.24 2.99
N ALA A 214 6.03 10.25 3.08
CA ALA A 214 6.35 11.62 2.68
C ALA A 214 7.41 12.27 3.58
N LYS A 215 7.39 12.00 4.90
CA LYS A 215 8.43 12.45 5.83
C LYS A 215 9.74 11.74 5.54
N ALA A 216 9.72 10.44 5.28
CA ALA A 216 10.87 9.66 4.87
C ALA A 216 11.53 10.22 3.60
N ALA A 217 10.74 10.48 2.55
CA ALA A 217 11.24 11.02 1.28
C ALA A 217 11.95 12.37 1.45
N ASN A 218 11.41 13.25 2.30
CA ASN A 218 12.03 14.53 2.62
C ASN A 218 13.32 14.37 3.44
N ALA A 219 13.36 13.37 4.34
CA ALA A 219 14.51 13.13 5.20
C ALA A 219 15.73 12.54 4.46
N ILE A 220 15.56 11.82 3.36
CA ILE A 220 16.68 11.17 2.64
C ILE A 220 17.79 12.16 2.31
N THR A 221 17.48 13.27 1.64
CA THR A 221 18.47 14.27 1.23
C THR A 221 19.09 15.00 2.45
N GLU A 222 18.29 15.25 3.48
CA GLU A 222 18.74 15.86 4.72
C GLU A 222 19.76 14.95 5.43
N LEU A 223 19.44 13.68 5.62
CA LEU A 223 20.30 12.70 6.28
C LEU A 223 21.60 12.44 5.49
N GLN A 224 21.51 12.35 4.15
CA GLN A 224 22.69 12.24 3.30
C GLN A 224 23.65 13.40 3.50
N THR A 225 23.11 14.62 3.59
CA THR A 225 23.91 15.83 3.76
C THR A 225 24.47 15.96 5.17
N GLN A 226 23.64 15.71 6.19
CA GLN A 226 23.99 15.87 7.61
C GLN A 226 25.08 14.89 8.03
N TYR A 227 24.96 13.62 7.66
CA TYR A 227 25.91 12.57 8.03
C TYR A 227 26.96 12.28 6.94
N GLN A 228 27.03 13.10 5.89
CA GLN A 228 28.00 12.97 4.78
C GLN A 228 28.04 11.56 4.18
N LEU A 229 26.87 10.94 4.03
CA LEU A 229 26.75 9.57 3.55
C LEU A 229 27.04 9.48 2.06
N SER A 230 27.80 8.44 1.68
CA SER A 230 28.08 8.15 0.27
C SER A 230 26.83 7.71 -0.50
N ASP A 231 26.86 7.86 -1.82
CA ASP A 231 25.82 7.34 -2.68
C ASP A 231 25.63 5.83 -2.45
N GLY A 232 24.37 5.42 -2.22
CA GLY A 232 24.02 4.04 -1.92
C GLY A 232 24.06 3.64 -0.45
N SER A 233 24.53 4.51 0.47
CA SER A 233 24.45 4.25 1.92
C SER A 233 22.99 4.29 2.43
N ILE A 234 22.12 5.04 1.79
CA ILE A 234 20.68 5.02 2.06
C ILE A 234 19.98 4.28 0.92
N SER A 235 19.21 3.27 1.28
CA SER A 235 18.29 2.59 0.37
C SER A 235 16.85 2.77 0.85
N GLU A 236 15.91 2.95 -0.08
CA GLU A 236 14.49 3.03 0.23
C GLU A 236 13.82 1.65 0.15
N ASN A 237 12.83 1.43 0.99
CA ASN A 237 11.89 0.35 0.78
C ASN A 237 10.99 0.69 -0.42
N THR A 238 11.44 0.31 -1.61
CA THR A 238 10.79 0.69 -2.88
C THR A 238 9.34 0.22 -2.92
N GLY A 239 9.00 -0.89 -2.28
CA GLY A 239 7.63 -1.38 -2.20
C GLY A 239 6.75 -0.44 -1.36
N VAL A 240 7.12 -0.20 -0.11
CA VAL A 240 6.36 0.67 0.82
C VAL A 240 6.32 2.11 0.33
N MET A 241 7.47 2.67 -0.03
CA MET A 241 7.58 4.04 -0.56
C MET A 241 6.86 4.17 -1.91
N GLY A 242 6.93 3.14 -2.76
CA GLY A 242 6.27 3.09 -4.06
C GLY A 242 4.76 3.10 -3.97
N MET A 243 4.18 2.27 -3.10
CA MET A 243 2.72 2.25 -2.92
C MET A 243 2.21 3.57 -2.31
N ALA A 244 3.04 4.26 -1.53
CA ALA A 244 2.72 5.59 -1.01
C ALA A 244 2.93 6.74 -2.03
N GLY A 245 3.43 6.47 -3.24
CA GLY A 245 3.71 7.48 -4.25
C GLY A 245 4.93 8.36 -3.95
N GLN A 246 5.85 7.90 -3.11
CA GLN A 246 7.00 8.65 -2.59
C GLN A 246 8.36 8.05 -2.98
N SER A 247 8.40 7.01 -3.79
CA SER A 247 9.64 6.38 -4.22
C SER A 247 10.41 7.23 -5.22
N ASN A 248 11.73 7.32 -5.02
CA ASN A 248 12.67 7.94 -5.96
C ASN A 248 13.13 6.96 -7.06
N ASN A 249 12.71 5.71 -7.01
CA ASN A 249 13.04 4.70 -8.02
C ASN A 249 12.45 5.06 -9.38
N THR A 250 13.28 5.06 -10.43
CA THR A 250 12.88 5.47 -11.78
C THR A 250 11.74 4.63 -12.36
N ALA A 251 11.72 3.33 -12.08
CA ALA A 251 10.63 2.45 -12.53
C ALA A 251 9.30 2.83 -11.85
N MET A 252 9.30 3.09 -10.54
CA MET A 252 8.12 3.55 -9.81
C MET A 252 7.63 4.91 -10.30
N GLN A 253 8.53 5.86 -10.55
CA GLN A 253 8.16 7.16 -11.12
C GLN A 253 7.49 7.03 -12.50
N SER A 254 7.98 6.11 -13.34
CA SER A 254 7.35 5.81 -14.63
C SER A 254 5.94 5.23 -14.46
N MET A 255 5.73 4.38 -13.47
CA MET A 255 4.40 3.83 -13.13
C MET A 255 3.45 4.92 -12.63
N TYR A 256 3.92 5.88 -11.81
CA TYR A 256 3.10 7.02 -11.39
C TYR A 256 2.65 7.86 -12.59
N GLY A 257 3.55 8.13 -13.54
CA GLY A 257 3.23 8.84 -14.78
C GLY A 257 2.13 8.14 -15.58
N LEU A 258 2.25 6.81 -15.75
CA LEU A 258 1.25 6.01 -16.44
C LEU A 258 -0.09 6.02 -15.70
N ALA A 259 -0.08 5.85 -14.39
CA ALA A 259 -1.27 5.88 -13.55
C ALA A 259 -1.99 7.23 -13.63
N ALA A 260 -1.24 8.35 -13.60
CA ALA A 260 -1.79 9.69 -13.76
C ALA A 260 -2.47 9.89 -15.13
N ILE A 261 -1.87 9.39 -16.22
CA ILE A 261 -2.47 9.45 -17.57
C ILE A 261 -3.78 8.65 -17.58
N LEU A 262 -3.78 7.42 -17.08
CA LEU A 262 -4.99 6.57 -17.01
C LEU A 262 -6.08 7.22 -16.16
N PHE A 263 -5.72 7.83 -15.04
CA PHE A 263 -6.64 8.57 -14.18
C PHE A 263 -7.35 9.70 -14.95
N VAL A 264 -6.58 10.53 -15.65
CA VAL A 264 -7.13 11.61 -16.46
C VAL A 264 -8.02 11.09 -17.59
N LEU A 265 -7.62 10.00 -18.27
CA LEU A 265 -8.43 9.40 -19.36
C LEU A 265 -9.77 8.87 -18.84
N VAL A 266 -9.81 8.22 -17.69
CA VAL A 266 -11.06 7.70 -17.09
C VAL A 266 -11.99 8.85 -16.68
N LEU A 267 -11.44 9.91 -16.07
CA LEU A 267 -12.23 11.11 -15.75
C LEU A 267 -12.79 11.78 -17.00
N LEU A 268 -11.97 11.95 -18.04
CA LEU A 268 -12.44 12.53 -19.31
C LEU A 268 -13.53 11.69 -19.96
N ALA A 269 -13.40 10.35 -19.95
CA ALA A 269 -14.43 9.46 -20.47
C ALA A 269 -15.76 9.63 -19.72
N GLY A 270 -15.74 9.73 -18.39
CA GLY A 270 -16.92 10.00 -17.57
C GLY A 270 -17.58 11.35 -17.92
N ILE A 271 -16.77 12.41 -17.99
CA ILE A 271 -17.23 13.76 -18.34
C ILE A 271 -17.84 13.77 -19.76
N LEU A 272 -17.21 13.13 -20.73
CA LEU A 272 -17.71 13.06 -22.11
C LEU A 272 -19.01 12.29 -22.21
N MET A 273 -19.17 11.20 -21.44
CA MET A 273 -20.42 10.42 -21.36
C MET A 273 -21.58 11.30 -20.86
N ILE A 274 -21.37 12.03 -19.76
CA ILE A 274 -22.36 12.95 -19.19
C ILE A 274 -22.65 14.09 -20.17
N SER A 275 -21.63 14.74 -20.73
CA SER A 275 -21.78 15.84 -21.70
C SER A 275 -22.52 15.39 -22.96
N GLY A 276 -22.20 14.22 -23.49
CA GLY A 276 -22.89 13.64 -24.65
C GLY A 276 -24.38 13.42 -24.41
N SER A 277 -24.73 12.87 -23.25
CA SER A 277 -26.12 12.69 -22.83
C SER A 277 -26.85 14.03 -22.69
N MET A 278 -26.22 15.03 -22.05
CA MET A 278 -26.78 16.36 -21.88
C MET A 278 -26.99 17.08 -23.24
N ASN A 279 -26.02 17.01 -24.13
CA ASN A 279 -26.13 17.61 -25.47
C ASN A 279 -27.26 17.01 -26.28
N SER A 280 -27.44 15.69 -26.22
CA SER A 280 -28.56 15.01 -26.87
C SER A 280 -29.91 15.52 -26.37
N ILE A 281 -30.05 15.72 -25.06
CA ILE A 281 -31.31 16.23 -24.47
C ILE A 281 -31.55 17.68 -24.87
N ILE A 282 -30.53 18.54 -24.87
CA ILE A 282 -30.63 19.93 -25.27
C ILE A 282 -31.07 20.01 -26.76
N ALA A 283 -30.50 19.17 -27.62
CA ALA A 283 -30.86 19.10 -29.02
C ALA A 283 -32.35 18.72 -29.21
N GLN A 284 -32.85 17.73 -28.49
CA GLN A 284 -34.26 17.31 -28.50
C GLN A 284 -35.23 18.39 -27.98
N ARG A 285 -34.73 19.35 -27.18
CA ARG A 285 -35.51 20.43 -26.58
C ARG A 285 -35.36 21.80 -27.28
N THR A 286 -34.74 21.84 -28.44
CA THR A 286 -34.48 23.07 -29.16
C THR A 286 -35.76 23.84 -29.43
N GLN A 287 -36.85 23.14 -29.81
CA GLN A 287 -38.17 23.71 -30.03
C GLN A 287 -38.77 24.36 -28.78
N PHE A 288 -38.62 23.72 -27.62
CA PHE A 288 -39.05 24.27 -26.32
C PHE A 288 -38.26 25.53 -25.96
N PHE A 289 -36.95 25.52 -26.12
CA PHE A 289 -36.13 26.71 -25.89
C PHE A 289 -36.40 27.85 -26.86
N GLY A 290 -36.73 27.51 -28.12
CA GLY A 290 -37.22 28.47 -29.11
C GLY A 290 -38.49 29.18 -28.67
N MET A 291 -39.49 28.41 -28.20
CA MET A 291 -40.76 28.99 -27.67
C MET A 291 -40.48 29.89 -26.45
N LEU A 292 -39.58 29.50 -25.52
CA LEU A 292 -39.22 30.36 -24.38
C LEU A 292 -38.60 31.70 -24.85
N ARG A 293 -37.81 31.69 -25.90
CA ARG A 293 -37.25 32.91 -26.49
C ARG A 293 -38.32 33.80 -27.11
N CYS A 294 -39.31 33.21 -27.79
CA CYS A 294 -40.43 33.96 -28.36
C CYS A 294 -41.27 34.68 -27.27
N ILE A 295 -41.31 34.14 -26.07
CA ILE A 295 -42.01 34.73 -24.89
C ILE A 295 -41.10 35.75 -24.16
N GLY A 296 -39.86 36.00 -24.65
CA GLY A 296 -38.94 36.98 -24.10
C GLY A 296 -37.89 36.49 -23.10
N ALA A 297 -37.67 35.17 -22.97
CA ALA A 297 -36.62 34.64 -22.12
C ALA A 297 -35.22 34.96 -22.67
N SER A 298 -34.34 35.55 -21.83
CA SER A 298 -32.96 35.83 -22.19
C SER A 298 -32.11 34.55 -22.28
N ARG A 299 -31.00 34.61 -23.06
CA ARG A 299 -30.02 33.52 -23.18
C ARG A 299 -29.50 33.07 -21.82
N GLN A 300 -29.24 34.00 -20.90
CA GLN A 300 -28.74 33.71 -19.57
C GLN A 300 -29.78 32.97 -18.71
N GLN A 301 -31.05 33.32 -18.87
CA GLN A 301 -32.14 32.63 -18.17
C GLN A 301 -32.29 31.18 -18.63
N ILE A 302 -32.15 30.92 -19.94
CA ILE A 302 -32.20 29.53 -20.46
C ILE A 302 -31.00 28.71 -19.96
N ILE A 303 -29.78 29.29 -20.01
CA ILE A 303 -28.58 28.60 -19.47
C ILE A 303 -28.76 28.28 -17.98
N ARG A 304 -29.24 29.24 -17.19
CA ARG A 304 -29.49 29.01 -15.75
C ARG A 304 -30.56 27.95 -15.52
N PHE A 305 -31.59 27.92 -16.32
CA PHE A 305 -32.64 26.89 -16.28
C PHE A 305 -32.05 25.49 -16.52
N VAL A 306 -31.27 25.30 -17.58
CA VAL A 306 -30.61 24.04 -17.93
C VAL A 306 -29.65 23.58 -16.84
N ARG A 307 -28.84 24.49 -16.28
CA ARG A 307 -27.92 24.18 -15.16
C ARG A 307 -28.67 23.71 -13.92
N LEU A 308 -29.74 24.36 -13.54
CA LEU A 308 -30.53 23.99 -12.36
C LEU A 308 -31.28 22.66 -12.57
N GLU A 309 -31.74 22.39 -13.79
CA GLU A 309 -32.33 21.12 -14.16
C GLU A 309 -31.32 19.99 -14.07
N ALA A 310 -30.08 20.19 -14.59
CA ALA A 310 -28.98 19.26 -14.48
C ALA A 310 -28.61 18.97 -13.01
N LEU A 311 -28.44 20.02 -12.19
CA LEU A 311 -28.18 19.85 -10.77
C LEU A 311 -29.28 19.08 -10.02
N ASN A 312 -30.53 19.26 -10.45
CA ASN A 312 -31.64 18.50 -9.86
C ASN A 312 -31.57 16.99 -10.21
N TRP A 313 -31.07 16.63 -11.41
CA TRP A 313 -30.84 15.21 -11.76
C TRP A 313 -29.62 14.65 -11.00
N CYS A 314 -28.55 15.43 -10.85
CA CYS A 314 -27.35 15.03 -10.09
C CYS A 314 -27.67 14.73 -8.62
N LYS A 315 -28.60 15.46 -8.00
CA LYS A 315 -29.03 15.22 -6.61
C LYS A 315 -29.44 13.77 -6.33
N THR A 316 -30.07 13.13 -7.30
CA THR A 316 -30.52 11.73 -7.17
C THR A 316 -29.58 10.75 -7.83
N ALA A 317 -28.96 11.13 -8.98
CA ALA A 317 -28.12 10.24 -9.75
C ALA A 317 -26.76 9.99 -9.08
N VAL A 318 -26.11 11.04 -8.55
CA VAL A 318 -24.78 10.92 -7.97
C VAL A 318 -24.77 10.02 -6.72
N PRO A 319 -25.65 10.21 -5.70
CA PRO A 319 -25.65 9.30 -4.56
C PRO A 319 -25.93 7.84 -4.95
N ILE A 320 -26.86 7.62 -5.90
CA ILE A 320 -27.17 6.27 -6.37
C ILE A 320 -25.97 5.65 -7.08
N GLY A 321 -25.30 6.39 -8.00
CA GLY A 321 -24.12 5.93 -8.71
C GLY A 321 -22.96 5.59 -7.75
N VAL A 322 -22.71 6.44 -6.77
CA VAL A 322 -21.68 6.22 -5.73
C VAL A 322 -21.98 4.96 -4.91
N VAL A 323 -23.22 4.80 -4.43
CA VAL A 323 -23.60 3.60 -3.65
C VAL A 323 -23.41 2.33 -4.46
N PHE A 324 -23.88 2.28 -5.70
CA PHE A 324 -23.69 1.12 -6.57
C PHE A 324 -22.22 0.88 -6.90
N GLY A 325 -21.45 1.93 -7.14
CA GLY A 325 -20.00 1.85 -7.37
C GLY A 325 -19.27 1.23 -6.18
N THR A 326 -19.60 1.68 -4.96
CA THR A 326 -19.04 1.13 -3.73
C THR A 326 -19.44 -0.34 -3.52
N ILE A 327 -20.71 -0.69 -3.74
CA ILE A 327 -21.17 -2.08 -3.60
C ILE A 327 -20.43 -3.01 -4.58
N ILE A 328 -20.27 -2.62 -5.83
CA ILE A 328 -19.56 -3.46 -6.81
C ILE A 328 -18.07 -3.59 -6.47
N SER A 329 -17.43 -2.51 -5.96
CA SER A 329 -16.04 -2.61 -5.51
C SER A 329 -15.91 -3.59 -4.34
N TRP A 330 -16.83 -3.60 -3.38
CA TRP A 330 -16.86 -4.58 -2.30
C TRP A 330 -17.02 -6.02 -2.78
N ILE A 331 -17.89 -6.24 -3.78
CA ILE A 331 -18.08 -7.58 -4.38
C ILE A 331 -16.77 -8.04 -5.04
N ILE A 332 -16.10 -7.16 -5.80
CA ILE A 332 -14.83 -7.48 -6.44
C ILE A 332 -13.76 -7.78 -5.38
N CYS A 333 -13.58 -6.93 -4.37
CA CYS A 333 -12.62 -7.15 -3.30
C CYS A 333 -12.90 -8.43 -2.49
N ALA A 334 -14.16 -8.71 -2.19
CA ALA A 334 -14.55 -9.96 -1.53
C ALA A 334 -14.24 -11.19 -2.39
N THR A 335 -14.45 -11.11 -3.70
CA THR A 335 -14.11 -12.21 -4.62
C THR A 335 -12.61 -12.45 -4.69
N LEU A 336 -11.78 -11.39 -4.67
CA LEU A 336 -10.32 -11.49 -4.61
C LEU A 336 -9.87 -12.11 -3.29
N HIS A 337 -10.37 -11.59 -2.17
CA HIS A 337 -10.00 -12.04 -0.82
C HIS A 337 -10.37 -13.51 -0.56
N TYR A 338 -11.64 -13.88 -0.76
CA TYR A 338 -12.16 -15.22 -0.41
C TYR A 338 -12.09 -16.24 -1.56
N GLY A 339 -12.11 -15.76 -2.82
CA GLY A 339 -12.19 -16.63 -3.99
C GLY A 339 -10.83 -16.97 -4.57
N ILE A 340 -9.90 -16.02 -4.62
CA ILE A 340 -8.55 -16.21 -5.18
C ILE A 340 -7.58 -16.51 -4.04
N GLY A 341 -7.63 -15.75 -2.93
CA GLY A 341 -6.71 -15.91 -1.80
C GLY A 341 -5.26 -15.57 -2.17
N GLY A 342 -4.29 -16.20 -1.49
CA GLY A 342 -2.86 -15.92 -1.73
C GLY A 342 -2.50 -14.47 -1.45
N GLU A 343 -1.85 -13.81 -2.39
CA GLU A 343 -1.47 -12.39 -2.29
C GLU A 343 -2.66 -11.45 -2.03
N PHE A 344 -3.88 -11.85 -2.44
CA PHE A 344 -5.09 -11.08 -2.22
C PHE A 344 -5.78 -11.34 -0.88
N SER A 345 -5.24 -12.21 -0.02
CA SER A 345 -5.78 -12.49 1.31
C SER A 345 -5.78 -11.27 2.24
N THR A 346 -4.93 -10.28 1.98
CA THR A 346 -4.86 -9.00 2.70
C THR A 346 -5.81 -7.94 2.15
N THR A 347 -6.51 -8.21 1.01
CA THR A 347 -7.40 -7.23 0.36
C THR A 347 -8.48 -6.75 1.32
N PRO A 348 -8.61 -5.43 1.54
CA PRO A 348 -9.63 -4.89 2.41
C PRO A 348 -11.03 -5.17 1.86
N VAL A 349 -11.86 -5.83 2.66
CA VAL A 349 -13.26 -6.12 2.32
C VAL A 349 -14.16 -5.17 3.11
N PHE A 350 -15.22 -4.65 2.45
CA PHE A 350 -16.20 -3.70 3.04
C PHE A 350 -15.62 -2.37 3.53
N GLN A 351 -14.46 -1.97 3.04
CA GLN A 351 -13.92 -0.63 3.30
C GLN A 351 -14.42 0.38 2.27
N ILE A 352 -14.49 1.65 2.69
CA ILE A 352 -14.88 2.76 1.83
C ILE A 352 -13.61 3.43 1.29
N SER A 353 -13.53 3.58 -0.03
CA SER A 353 -12.44 4.31 -0.68
C SER A 353 -12.75 5.81 -0.76
N PRO A 354 -12.02 6.68 -0.05
CA PRO A 354 -12.17 8.12 -0.21
C PRO A 354 -11.90 8.60 -1.64
N VAL A 355 -10.92 7.97 -2.32
CA VAL A 355 -10.54 8.29 -3.71
C VAL A 355 -11.68 7.99 -4.66
N GLY A 356 -12.31 6.82 -4.53
CA GLY A 356 -13.46 6.45 -5.33
C GLY A 356 -14.67 7.36 -5.10
N LEU A 357 -14.95 7.72 -3.84
CA LEU A 357 -16.05 8.63 -3.51
C LEU A 357 -15.84 10.03 -4.12
N ILE A 358 -14.66 10.61 -3.92
CA ILE A 358 -14.33 11.95 -4.43
C ILE A 358 -14.39 11.96 -5.95
N SER A 359 -13.78 10.98 -6.62
CA SER A 359 -13.76 10.87 -8.08
C SER A 359 -15.17 10.76 -8.67
N GLY A 360 -16.05 9.97 -8.04
CA GLY A 360 -17.43 9.83 -8.48
C GLY A 360 -18.28 11.09 -8.31
N VAL A 361 -17.97 11.92 -7.30
CA VAL A 361 -18.67 13.22 -7.09
C VAL A 361 -18.15 14.31 -8.04
N VAL A 362 -16.85 14.27 -8.39
CA VAL A 362 -16.21 15.27 -9.27
C VAL A 362 -16.66 15.12 -10.72
N VAL A 363 -16.91 13.91 -11.20
CA VAL A 363 -17.40 13.62 -12.55
C VAL A 363 -18.87 14.02 -12.72
#